data_959f63091910abad0dbcf2e5a3e48de4
#
_entry.id   959f63091910abad0dbcf2e5a3e48de4
#
_cell.length_a   1.000
_cell.length_b   1.000
_cell.length_c   1.000
_cell.angle_alpha   90.00
_cell.angle_beta   90.00
_cell.angle_gamma   90.00
#
_symmetry.space_group_name_H-M   'P 1'
#
loop_
_entity.id
_entity.type
_entity.pdbx_description
1 polymer ?
#
loop_
_entity_poly.entity_id
_entity_poly.type
_entity_poly.pdbx_seq_one_letter_code
_entity_poly.pdbx_strand_id
1 'polypeptide(L)'
;RPDIAKNLFPKMLELGKSLYGYVSTEYIKDMGTPERLDCVEQDIISGKVVALSSNVQKSALFLDRDGVINHEVNHLSDPEQLELLPGVGKAIRKANQAGILVVVITNQPVIARGDITEMDLRIIHNKLETLLGYERAYIDALYYCPHHPDGGFDGEVSELKIECDCRKPSAGLLVQAAEKLNISLRESWMVGDSTSDILAAIHAGVRNILVRTGYAGRDGEYSCVPDYVAANLGDAVDWVVMGHQASAAKVEPYLAKAANSRLVLIGGLARSGKSSLSQIITEKLVSQGQSVKVFSLDNWLIPQETRLPNDGVLERFDMKAVVEFSRMLKSTRQLLTHKVFPYDRFTKSYTDQANTVNINRDDVVIIEGTPALCNPKLLMLADFSFFMVCDESIRKVRLWNDY
;
A
#
# COMPACT_ATOMS: atom_id res chain seq x y z
N ARG A 1 -44.32 -17.86 20.34
CA ARG A 1 -42.98 -18.05 20.95
C ARG A 1 -42.35 -16.66 21.12
N PRO A 2 -41.69 -16.38 22.26
CA PRO A 2 -40.97 -15.13 22.43
C PRO A 2 -39.81 -15.04 21.44
N ASP A 3 -39.66 -13.89 20.80
CA ASP A 3 -38.58 -13.56 19.86
C ASP A 3 -37.50 -12.78 20.61
N ILE A 4 -36.23 -13.20 20.45
CA ILE A 4 -35.11 -12.57 21.17
C ILE A 4 -34.98 -11.09 20.78
N ALA A 5 -35.02 -10.79 19.49
CA ALA A 5 -34.86 -9.40 19.02
C ALA A 5 -36.06 -8.51 19.33
N LYS A 6 -37.27 -9.05 19.18
CA LYS A 6 -38.54 -8.28 19.35
C LYS A 6 -39.02 -8.19 20.78
N ASN A 7 -38.71 -9.18 21.62
CA ASN A 7 -39.27 -9.26 22.98
C ASN A 7 -38.18 -9.14 24.05
N LEU A 8 -37.05 -9.84 23.92
CA LEU A 8 -36.03 -9.90 24.98
C LEU A 8 -35.16 -8.63 24.98
N PHE A 9 -34.59 -8.25 23.85
CA PHE A 9 -33.67 -7.10 23.80
C PHE A 9 -34.33 -5.78 24.22
N PRO A 10 -35.55 -5.42 23.74
CA PRO A 10 -36.23 -4.23 24.22
C PRO A 10 -36.46 -4.25 25.72
N LYS A 11 -36.91 -5.41 26.26
CA LYS A 11 -37.13 -5.54 27.70
C LYS A 11 -35.85 -5.43 28.53
N MET A 12 -34.73 -5.91 28.02
CA MET A 12 -33.42 -5.75 28.68
C MET A 12 -33.00 -4.27 28.73
N LEU A 13 -33.23 -3.52 27.65
CA LEU A 13 -32.98 -2.07 27.60
C LEU A 13 -33.89 -1.30 28.56
N GLU A 14 -35.19 -1.63 28.61
CA GLU A 14 -36.14 -1.06 29.59
C GLU A 14 -35.71 -1.32 31.03
N LEU A 15 -35.07 -2.45 31.30
CA LEU A 15 -34.52 -2.81 32.62
C LEU A 15 -33.13 -2.24 32.88
N GLY A 16 -32.63 -1.33 32.03
CA GLY A 16 -31.33 -0.71 32.16
C GLY A 16 -30.13 -1.68 32.00
N LYS A 17 -30.35 -2.82 31.35
CA LYS A 17 -29.28 -3.78 31.05
C LYS A 17 -28.50 -3.38 29.81
N SER A 18 -27.19 -3.44 29.88
CA SER A 18 -26.32 -3.19 28.72
C SER A 18 -26.39 -4.35 27.74
N LEU A 19 -26.49 -4.02 26.45
CA LEU A 19 -26.33 -4.94 25.34
C LEU A 19 -25.03 -4.61 24.63
N TYR A 20 -24.23 -5.64 24.36
CA TYR A 20 -22.94 -5.50 23.66
C TYR A 20 -23.03 -6.21 22.32
N GLY A 21 -22.62 -5.51 21.26
CA GLY A 21 -22.40 -6.09 19.94
C GLY A 21 -21.02 -6.73 19.86
N TYR A 22 -20.94 -7.93 19.28
CA TYR A 22 -19.69 -8.54 18.88
C TYR A 22 -19.52 -8.42 17.38
N VAL A 23 -18.45 -7.75 16.95
CA VAL A 23 -18.12 -7.62 15.54
C VAL A 23 -17.33 -8.87 15.12
N SER A 24 -17.83 -9.59 14.12
CA SER A 24 -17.18 -10.78 13.57
C SER A 24 -17.03 -10.65 12.07
N THR A 25 -15.88 -11.04 11.56
CA THR A 25 -15.63 -11.20 10.11
C THR A 25 -16.00 -12.59 9.61
N GLU A 26 -16.54 -13.45 10.47
CA GLU A 26 -16.98 -14.78 10.11
C GLU A 26 -18.26 -14.74 9.26
N TYR A 27 -18.44 -15.80 8.47
CA TYR A 27 -19.62 -15.93 7.64
C TYR A 27 -20.87 -16.14 8.50
N ILE A 28 -21.79 -15.19 8.45
CA ILE A 28 -23.09 -15.25 9.13
C ILE A 28 -24.18 -14.94 8.10
N LYS A 29 -25.13 -15.89 7.89
CA LYS A 29 -26.24 -15.68 6.97
C LYS A 29 -27.46 -16.42 7.42
N ASP A 30 -28.63 -15.76 7.38
CA ASP A 30 -29.92 -16.37 7.63
C ASP A 30 -30.34 -17.25 6.43
N MET A 31 -30.84 -18.46 6.70
CA MET A 31 -31.28 -19.46 5.73
C MET A 31 -32.80 -19.67 5.73
N GLY A 32 -33.59 -18.70 6.22
CA GLY A 32 -35.03 -18.83 6.44
C GLY A 32 -35.90 -18.89 5.18
N THR A 33 -35.34 -18.75 3.97
CA THR A 33 -36.05 -18.91 2.69
C THR A 33 -35.27 -19.77 1.71
N PRO A 34 -35.94 -20.42 0.71
CA PRO A 34 -35.24 -21.22 -0.29
C PRO A 34 -34.13 -20.46 -1.02
N GLU A 35 -34.39 -19.21 -1.43
CA GLU A 35 -33.43 -18.37 -2.16
C GLU A 35 -32.19 -18.06 -1.31
N ARG A 36 -32.37 -17.91 0.02
CA ARG A 36 -31.25 -17.70 0.96
C ARG A 36 -30.45 -18.97 1.17
N LEU A 37 -31.14 -20.13 1.19
CA LEU A 37 -30.47 -21.44 1.27
C LEU A 37 -29.63 -21.68 0.01
N ASP A 38 -30.17 -21.44 -1.20
CA ASP A 38 -29.42 -21.55 -2.44
C ASP A 38 -28.18 -20.63 -2.45
N CYS A 39 -28.32 -19.40 -1.94
CA CYS A 39 -27.19 -18.51 -1.78
C CYS A 39 -26.11 -19.06 -0.83
N VAL A 40 -26.48 -19.66 0.30
CA VAL A 40 -25.55 -20.24 1.24
C VAL A 40 -24.84 -21.45 0.63
N GLU A 41 -25.56 -22.29 -0.13
CA GLU A 41 -24.99 -23.42 -0.85
C GLU A 41 -23.93 -22.96 -1.84
N GLN A 42 -24.19 -21.90 -2.63
CA GLN A 42 -23.21 -21.29 -3.53
C GLN A 42 -22.01 -20.70 -2.77
N ASP A 43 -22.23 -20.04 -1.65
CA ASP A 43 -21.17 -19.50 -0.79
C ASP A 43 -20.28 -20.62 -0.20
N ILE A 44 -20.86 -21.82 0.11
CA ILE A 44 -20.09 -23.01 0.54
C ILE A 44 -19.28 -23.57 -0.63
N ILE A 45 -19.92 -23.78 -1.80
CA ILE A 45 -19.28 -24.35 -2.99
C ILE A 45 -18.12 -23.46 -3.47
N SER A 46 -18.29 -22.15 -3.40
CA SER A 46 -17.23 -21.17 -3.74
C SER A 46 -16.07 -21.11 -2.75
N GLY A 47 -16.18 -21.78 -1.58
CA GLY A 47 -15.17 -21.73 -0.52
C GLY A 47 -15.25 -20.48 0.36
N LYS A 48 -16.20 -19.57 0.15
CA LYS A 48 -16.34 -18.32 0.88
C LYS A 48 -16.55 -18.52 2.37
N VAL A 49 -17.31 -19.55 2.78
CA VAL A 49 -17.55 -19.88 4.18
C VAL A 49 -16.23 -20.27 4.89
N VAL A 50 -15.40 -21.05 4.21
CA VAL A 50 -14.07 -21.44 4.74
C VAL A 50 -13.14 -20.24 4.79
N ALA A 51 -13.10 -19.42 3.74
CA ALA A 51 -12.24 -18.25 3.67
C ALA A 51 -12.55 -17.21 4.75
N LEU A 52 -13.80 -17.09 5.18
CA LEU A 52 -14.22 -16.18 6.25
C LEU A 52 -14.16 -16.79 7.65
N SER A 53 -13.74 -18.06 7.80
CA SER A 53 -13.55 -18.68 9.12
C SER A 53 -12.46 -17.98 9.92
N SER A 54 -12.66 -17.85 11.23
CA SER A 54 -11.68 -17.30 12.17
C SER A 54 -10.37 -18.11 12.24
N ASN A 55 -10.42 -19.39 11.84
CA ASN A 55 -9.25 -20.27 11.80
C ASN A 55 -8.36 -20.10 10.57
N VAL A 56 -8.80 -19.32 9.57
CA VAL A 56 -8.05 -19.07 8.34
C VAL A 56 -7.50 -17.67 8.38
N GLN A 57 -6.20 -17.51 8.13
CA GLN A 57 -5.61 -16.20 7.93
C GLN A 57 -6.18 -15.54 6.68
N LYS A 58 -6.56 -14.29 6.80
CA LYS A 58 -7.19 -13.50 5.74
C LYS A 58 -6.22 -12.46 5.21
N SER A 59 -6.35 -12.12 3.94
CA SER A 59 -5.73 -10.92 3.40
C SER A 59 -6.60 -9.69 3.66
N ALA A 60 -5.98 -8.54 3.87
CA ALA A 60 -6.66 -7.27 4.08
C ALA A 60 -6.15 -6.18 3.14
N LEU A 61 -7.05 -5.27 2.85
CA LEU A 61 -6.77 -3.97 2.27
C LEU A 61 -6.91 -2.95 3.40
N PHE A 62 -5.77 -2.55 3.95
CA PHE A 62 -5.69 -1.45 4.90
C PHE A 62 -5.78 -0.13 4.14
N LEU A 63 -6.63 0.77 4.57
CA LEU A 63 -6.86 2.05 3.93
C LEU A 63 -6.62 3.18 4.92
N ASP A 64 -5.87 4.21 4.53
CA ASP A 64 -6.04 5.48 5.21
C ASP A 64 -7.42 6.05 4.89
N ARG A 65 -7.90 6.99 5.71
CA ARG A 65 -9.20 7.60 5.55
C ARG A 65 -9.12 8.87 4.68
N ASP A 66 -8.44 9.87 5.18
CA ASP A 66 -8.36 11.19 4.58
C ASP A 66 -7.42 11.14 3.36
N GLY A 67 -7.81 11.73 2.24
CA GLY A 67 -7.04 11.66 0.99
C GLY A 67 -7.13 10.33 0.23
N VAL A 68 -7.67 9.25 0.85
CA VAL A 68 -7.83 7.92 0.24
C VAL A 68 -9.30 7.55 0.06
N ILE A 69 -10.09 7.63 1.13
CA ILE A 69 -11.51 7.31 1.11
C ILE A 69 -12.35 8.57 0.93
N ASN A 70 -12.06 9.62 1.69
CA ASN A 70 -12.70 10.92 1.59
C ASN A 70 -11.69 12.01 1.22
N HIS A 71 -12.22 13.16 0.78
CA HIS A 71 -11.40 14.33 0.54
C HIS A 71 -10.62 14.72 1.80
N GLU A 72 -9.34 15.07 1.63
CA GLU A 72 -8.53 15.69 2.69
C GLU A 72 -9.02 17.13 2.91
N VAL A 73 -9.45 17.44 4.12
CA VAL A 73 -9.99 18.76 4.51
C VAL A 73 -9.22 19.40 5.65
N ASN A 74 -8.04 18.88 5.97
CA ASN A 74 -7.15 19.39 7.01
C ASN A 74 -7.91 19.59 8.36
N HIS A 75 -7.92 18.56 9.21
CA HIS A 75 -8.66 18.52 10.49
C HIS A 75 -10.18 18.39 10.37
N LEU A 76 -10.63 17.31 9.74
CA LEU A 76 -12.05 16.98 9.64
C LEU A 76 -12.70 16.91 11.03
N SER A 77 -13.53 17.91 11.35
CA SER A 77 -14.20 18.07 12.64
C SER A 77 -15.73 18.11 12.55
N ASP A 78 -16.27 18.38 11.37
CA ASP A 78 -17.70 18.40 11.11
C ASP A 78 -18.09 17.24 10.18
N PRO A 79 -19.04 16.37 10.57
CA PRO A 79 -19.53 15.32 9.69
C PRO A 79 -20.00 15.83 8.32
N GLU A 80 -20.50 17.06 8.22
CA GLU A 80 -20.98 17.62 6.93
C GLU A 80 -19.87 17.88 5.93
N GLN A 81 -18.62 17.99 6.39
CA GLN A 81 -17.44 18.14 5.53
C GLN A 81 -16.95 16.81 4.93
N LEU A 82 -17.47 15.67 5.44
CA LEU A 82 -17.05 14.36 4.95
C LEU A 82 -17.72 14.05 3.61
N GLU A 83 -16.92 14.05 2.55
CA GLU A 83 -17.31 13.68 1.19
C GLU A 83 -16.41 12.57 0.66
N LEU A 84 -17.01 11.51 0.12
CA LEU A 84 -16.23 10.42 -0.50
C LEU A 84 -15.54 10.89 -1.76
N LEU A 85 -14.31 10.43 -1.96
CA LEU A 85 -13.62 10.58 -3.25
C LEU A 85 -14.37 9.79 -4.35
N PRO A 86 -14.31 10.27 -5.61
CA PRO A 86 -15.03 9.63 -6.71
C PRO A 86 -14.64 8.14 -6.87
N GLY A 87 -15.67 7.27 -6.94
CA GLY A 87 -15.50 5.84 -7.21
C GLY A 87 -15.02 4.98 -6.04
N VAL A 88 -14.84 5.55 -4.86
CA VAL A 88 -14.34 4.84 -3.66
C VAL A 88 -15.27 3.71 -3.26
N GLY A 89 -16.58 3.93 -3.18
CA GLY A 89 -17.53 2.89 -2.81
C GLY A 89 -17.51 1.71 -3.81
N LYS A 90 -17.37 2.00 -5.11
CA LYS A 90 -17.20 0.95 -6.14
C LYS A 90 -15.91 0.15 -5.91
N ALA A 91 -14.82 0.82 -5.57
CA ALA A 91 -13.53 0.19 -5.30
C ALA A 91 -13.61 -0.72 -4.06
N ILE A 92 -14.12 -0.20 -2.94
CA ILE A 92 -14.27 -0.96 -1.69
C ILE A 92 -15.20 -2.17 -1.92
N ARG A 93 -16.34 -1.97 -2.60
CA ARG A 93 -17.24 -3.09 -2.94
C ARG A 93 -16.53 -4.18 -3.75
N LYS A 94 -15.63 -3.82 -4.67
CA LYS A 94 -14.85 -4.79 -5.44
C LYS A 94 -13.91 -5.59 -4.53
N ALA A 95 -13.25 -4.98 -3.56
CA ALA A 95 -12.44 -5.66 -2.55
C ALA A 95 -13.30 -6.61 -1.69
N ASN A 96 -14.47 -6.13 -1.21
CA ASN A 96 -15.41 -6.95 -0.45
C ASN A 96 -15.86 -8.18 -1.24
N GLN A 97 -16.17 -8.02 -2.54
CA GLN A 97 -16.58 -9.13 -3.42
C GLN A 97 -15.45 -10.13 -3.66
N ALA A 98 -14.21 -9.69 -3.64
CA ALA A 98 -13.02 -10.54 -3.75
C ALA A 98 -12.69 -11.28 -2.43
N GLY A 99 -13.43 -11.05 -1.36
CA GLY A 99 -13.19 -11.66 -0.04
C GLY A 99 -11.99 -11.08 0.70
N ILE A 100 -11.54 -9.89 0.32
CA ILE A 100 -10.47 -9.16 0.98
C ILE A 100 -11.09 -8.29 2.07
N LEU A 101 -10.60 -8.40 3.31
CA LEU A 101 -11.05 -7.54 4.40
C LEU A 101 -10.67 -6.09 4.13
N VAL A 102 -11.57 -5.16 4.37
CA VAL A 102 -11.31 -3.73 4.26
C VAL A 102 -11.21 -3.13 5.66
N VAL A 103 -10.01 -2.66 6.01
CA VAL A 103 -9.72 -2.15 7.35
C VAL A 103 -9.18 -0.73 7.25
N VAL A 104 -9.84 0.21 7.91
CA VAL A 104 -9.38 1.61 7.94
C VAL A 104 -8.37 1.80 9.06
N ILE A 105 -7.24 2.46 8.74
CA ILE A 105 -6.14 2.78 9.66
C ILE A 105 -5.81 4.26 9.51
N THR A 106 -6.23 5.10 10.47
CA THR A 106 -6.14 6.55 10.32
C THR A 106 -5.56 7.26 11.54
N ASN A 107 -4.77 8.30 11.31
CA ASN A 107 -4.33 9.23 12.36
C ASN A 107 -5.37 10.33 12.53
N GLN A 108 -5.89 10.51 13.75
CA GLN A 108 -6.92 11.50 14.05
C GLN A 108 -6.46 12.46 15.18
N PRO A 109 -5.50 13.33 14.89
CA PRO A 109 -4.94 14.27 15.88
C PRO A 109 -5.95 15.32 16.36
N VAL A 110 -7.06 15.49 15.66
CA VAL A 110 -8.14 16.41 16.02
C VAL A 110 -8.66 16.21 17.44
N ILE A 111 -8.59 14.97 17.98
CA ILE A 111 -8.98 14.67 19.37
C ILE A 111 -7.91 15.21 20.33
N ALA A 112 -6.61 14.93 20.09
CA ALA A 112 -5.54 15.44 20.93
C ALA A 112 -5.45 16.97 20.90
N ARG A 113 -5.87 17.61 19.82
CA ARG A 113 -5.95 19.07 19.68
C ARG A 113 -7.14 19.68 20.40
N GLY A 114 -8.13 18.87 20.81
CA GLY A 114 -9.36 19.34 21.43
C GLY A 114 -10.39 19.91 20.44
N ASP A 115 -10.17 19.72 19.13
CA ASP A 115 -11.10 20.20 18.09
C ASP A 115 -12.44 19.46 18.14
N ILE A 116 -12.39 18.16 18.48
CA ILE A 116 -13.56 17.29 18.63
C ILE A 116 -13.36 16.27 19.74
N THR A 117 -14.46 15.68 20.21
CA THR A 117 -14.44 14.54 21.13
C THR A 117 -14.39 13.21 20.38
N GLU A 118 -14.10 12.11 21.09
CA GLU A 118 -14.24 10.75 20.52
C GLU A 118 -15.66 10.45 20.05
N MET A 119 -16.68 11.05 20.71
CA MET A 119 -18.07 10.88 20.30
C MET A 119 -18.34 11.56 18.95
N ASP A 120 -17.78 12.75 18.73
CA ASP A 120 -17.92 13.46 17.45
C ASP A 120 -17.21 12.69 16.33
N LEU A 121 -15.99 12.18 16.59
CA LEU A 121 -15.29 11.32 15.62
C LEU A 121 -16.11 10.08 15.27
N ARG A 122 -16.78 9.48 16.25
CA ARG A 122 -17.67 8.34 16.01
C ARG A 122 -18.86 8.71 15.10
N ILE A 123 -19.41 9.92 15.23
CA ILE A 123 -20.46 10.41 14.32
C ILE A 123 -19.92 10.56 12.90
N ILE A 124 -18.69 11.08 12.74
CA ILE A 124 -18.02 11.18 11.43
C ILE A 124 -17.83 9.79 10.83
N HIS A 125 -17.35 8.81 11.60
CA HIS A 125 -17.17 7.43 11.13
C HIS A 125 -18.50 6.76 10.76
N ASN A 126 -19.58 6.98 11.53
CA ASN A 126 -20.92 6.48 11.21
C ASN A 126 -21.44 7.07 9.88
N LYS A 127 -21.17 8.35 9.60
CA LYS A 127 -21.50 8.98 8.32
C LYS A 127 -20.70 8.31 7.18
N LEU A 128 -19.40 8.06 7.37
CA LEU A 128 -18.55 7.35 6.40
C LEU A 128 -19.14 5.99 6.02
N GLU A 129 -19.48 5.17 7.03
CA GLU A 129 -20.07 3.85 6.82
C GLU A 129 -21.43 3.95 6.11
N THR A 130 -22.23 4.96 6.44
CA THR A 130 -23.53 5.22 5.80
C THR A 130 -23.36 5.54 4.32
N LEU A 131 -22.43 6.43 3.98
CA LEU A 131 -22.15 6.81 2.59
C LEU A 131 -21.64 5.62 1.77
N LEU A 132 -20.76 4.81 2.34
CA LEU A 132 -20.31 3.57 1.70
C LEU A 132 -21.45 2.56 1.52
N GLY A 133 -22.33 2.47 2.52
CA GLY A 133 -23.51 1.60 2.46
C GLY A 133 -24.46 1.94 1.31
N TYR A 134 -24.65 3.21 0.95
CA TYR A 134 -25.42 3.61 -0.24
C TYR A 134 -24.80 3.05 -1.53
N GLU A 135 -23.48 2.87 -1.57
CA GLU A 135 -22.77 2.24 -2.68
C GLU A 135 -22.64 0.71 -2.54
N ARG A 136 -23.28 0.11 -1.52
CA ARG A 136 -23.18 -1.33 -1.19
C ARG A 136 -21.73 -1.78 -0.91
N ALA A 137 -20.95 -0.89 -0.34
CA ALA A 137 -19.61 -1.13 0.17
C ALA A 137 -19.62 -1.13 1.70
N TYR A 138 -18.69 -1.82 2.33
CA TYR A 138 -18.57 -1.85 3.78
C TYR A 138 -17.11 -1.95 4.23
N ILE A 139 -16.88 -1.50 5.46
CA ILE A 139 -15.62 -1.59 6.18
C ILE A 139 -15.77 -2.72 7.20
N ASP A 140 -14.78 -3.64 7.26
CA ASP A 140 -14.78 -4.74 8.23
C ASP A 140 -14.34 -4.27 9.63
N ALA A 141 -13.44 -3.29 9.68
CA ALA A 141 -13.01 -2.65 10.92
C ALA A 141 -12.42 -1.26 10.66
N LEU A 142 -12.43 -0.41 11.69
CA LEU A 142 -11.81 0.90 11.67
C LEU A 142 -11.00 1.11 12.95
N TYR A 143 -9.74 1.45 12.80
CA TYR A 143 -8.82 1.79 13.88
C TYR A 143 -8.27 3.21 13.67
N TYR A 144 -8.15 3.95 14.74
CA TYR A 144 -7.61 5.30 14.70
C TYR A 144 -6.63 5.57 15.82
N CYS A 145 -5.70 6.48 15.60
CA CYS A 145 -4.82 7.02 16.61
C CYS A 145 -5.29 8.41 16.99
N PRO A 146 -5.69 8.67 18.25
CA PRO A 146 -6.09 9.99 18.72
C PRO A 146 -4.91 10.88 19.14
N HIS A 147 -3.70 10.31 19.25
CA HIS A 147 -2.54 10.98 19.83
C HIS A 147 -1.84 11.91 18.86
N HIS A 148 -1.18 12.94 19.42
CA HIS A 148 -0.26 13.82 18.69
C HIS A 148 0.83 14.30 19.65
N PRO A 149 2.14 14.13 19.34
CA PRO A 149 3.20 14.49 20.27
C PRO A 149 3.32 16.02 20.48
N ASP A 150 3.03 16.81 19.44
CA ASP A 150 3.19 18.26 19.52
C ASP A 150 2.09 18.91 20.36
N GLY A 151 2.48 19.78 21.29
CA GLY A 151 1.62 20.58 22.15
C GLY A 151 1.55 22.04 21.73
N GLY A 152 0.77 22.83 22.49
CA GLY A 152 0.66 24.28 22.32
C GLY A 152 -0.60 24.73 21.57
N PHE A 153 -1.61 23.89 21.47
CA PHE A 153 -2.92 24.22 20.89
C PHE A 153 -3.91 24.59 22.00
N ASP A 154 -4.70 25.64 21.79
CA ASP A 154 -5.79 26.01 22.70
C ASP A 154 -6.83 24.87 22.77
N GLY A 155 -7.16 24.44 24.00
CA GLY A 155 -8.14 23.37 24.22
C GLY A 155 -7.60 21.95 24.06
N GLU A 156 -6.29 21.79 23.90
CA GLU A 156 -5.68 20.46 23.74
C GLU A 156 -5.92 19.52 24.92
N VAL A 157 -5.96 18.23 24.63
CA VAL A 157 -6.11 17.14 25.62
C VAL A 157 -4.71 16.66 26.00
N SER A 158 -4.21 17.11 27.16
CA SER A 158 -2.82 16.86 27.57
C SER A 158 -2.45 15.39 27.67
N GLU A 159 -3.39 14.53 28.05
CA GLU A 159 -3.18 13.07 28.18
C GLU A 159 -2.96 12.39 26.82
N LEU A 160 -3.37 13.00 25.71
CA LEU A 160 -3.19 12.52 24.34
C LEU A 160 -1.97 13.11 23.65
N LYS A 161 -1.25 14.01 24.31
CA LYS A 161 -0.01 14.62 23.81
C LYS A 161 1.20 13.72 24.11
N ILE A 162 1.20 12.57 23.49
CA ILE A 162 2.23 11.53 23.72
C ILE A 162 2.71 10.95 22.40
N GLU A 163 3.94 10.46 22.37
CA GLU A 163 4.39 9.51 21.39
C GLU A 163 3.75 8.14 21.66
N CYS A 164 3.37 7.42 20.62
CA CYS A 164 2.69 6.13 20.76
C CYS A 164 2.99 5.21 19.58
N ASP A 165 2.76 3.92 19.79
CA ASP A 165 2.93 2.91 18.75
C ASP A 165 1.77 2.87 17.75
N CYS A 166 0.64 3.53 18.04
CA CYS A 166 -0.54 3.52 17.16
C CYS A 166 -0.50 4.59 16.08
N ARG A 167 0.28 5.69 16.26
CA ARG A 167 0.38 6.76 15.26
C ARG A 167 1.27 6.34 14.10
N LYS A 168 0.76 6.36 12.86
CA LYS A 168 1.58 6.25 11.65
C LYS A 168 2.67 7.33 11.66
N PRO A 169 3.96 7.02 11.41
CA PRO A 169 4.48 5.85 10.71
C PRO A 169 4.74 4.60 11.55
N SER A 170 4.32 4.54 12.82
CA SER A 170 4.38 3.31 13.60
C SER A 170 3.37 2.27 13.10
N ALA A 171 3.71 0.98 13.25
CA ALA A 171 2.93 -0.14 12.74
C ALA A 171 1.80 -0.61 13.66
N GLY A 172 1.67 -0.03 14.86
CA GLY A 172 0.86 -0.59 15.94
C GLY A 172 -0.60 -0.86 15.58
N LEU A 173 -1.27 0.04 14.86
CA LEU A 173 -2.67 -0.21 14.42
C LEU A 173 -2.77 -1.34 13.40
N LEU A 174 -1.80 -1.48 12.49
CA LEU A 174 -1.76 -2.57 11.52
C LEU A 174 -1.58 -3.92 12.22
N VAL A 175 -0.66 -3.99 13.18
CA VAL A 175 -0.42 -5.19 13.99
C VAL A 175 -1.64 -5.52 14.84
N GLN A 176 -2.23 -4.54 15.51
CA GLN A 176 -3.45 -4.72 16.31
C GLN A 176 -4.62 -5.27 15.47
N ALA A 177 -4.82 -4.73 14.28
CA ALA A 177 -5.85 -5.22 13.37
C ALA A 177 -5.57 -6.66 12.92
N ALA A 178 -4.31 -6.97 12.60
CA ALA A 178 -3.89 -8.29 12.17
C ALA A 178 -4.13 -9.35 13.26
N GLU A 179 -3.81 -9.05 14.51
CA GLU A 179 -4.06 -9.94 15.65
C GLU A 179 -5.56 -10.16 15.89
N LYS A 180 -6.35 -9.07 15.91
CA LYS A 180 -7.79 -9.15 16.20
C LYS A 180 -8.60 -9.85 15.12
N LEU A 181 -8.22 -9.71 13.85
CA LEU A 181 -8.99 -10.20 12.71
C LEU A 181 -8.35 -11.41 12.03
N ASN A 182 -7.27 -11.95 12.59
CA ASN A 182 -6.48 -13.05 12.03
C ASN A 182 -6.03 -12.74 10.59
N ILE A 183 -5.38 -11.58 10.39
CA ILE A 183 -4.91 -11.10 9.08
C ILE A 183 -3.45 -11.49 8.87
N SER A 184 -3.13 -11.98 7.69
CA SER A 184 -1.76 -12.13 7.20
C SER A 184 -1.24 -10.80 6.69
N LEU A 185 -0.36 -10.12 7.43
CA LEU A 185 0.26 -8.87 7.02
C LEU A 185 0.99 -9.01 5.68
N ARG A 186 1.68 -10.13 5.48
CA ARG A 186 2.44 -10.42 4.26
C ARG A 186 1.56 -10.52 3.01
N GLU A 187 0.31 -11.01 3.15
CA GLU A 187 -0.64 -11.17 2.04
C GLU A 187 -1.56 -9.95 1.90
N SER A 188 -1.31 -8.91 2.69
CA SER A 188 -2.14 -7.70 2.75
C SER A 188 -1.47 -6.50 2.08
N TRP A 189 -2.27 -5.48 1.86
CA TRP A 189 -1.85 -4.22 1.25
C TRP A 189 -2.30 -3.04 2.11
N MET A 190 -1.44 -2.01 2.22
CA MET A 190 -1.81 -0.69 2.75
C MET A 190 -1.89 0.29 1.60
N VAL A 191 -2.99 1.03 1.52
CA VAL A 191 -3.18 2.13 0.58
C VAL A 191 -3.24 3.43 1.37
N GLY A 192 -2.33 4.34 1.05
CA GLY A 192 -2.23 5.64 1.68
C GLY A 192 -1.86 6.73 0.68
N ASP A 193 -2.04 7.97 1.05
CA ASP A 193 -1.69 9.13 0.24
C ASP A 193 -0.44 9.86 0.78
N SER A 194 0.03 9.52 1.99
CA SER A 194 1.16 10.14 2.68
C SER A 194 2.36 9.20 2.83
N THR A 195 3.54 9.78 3.06
CA THR A 195 4.76 9.01 3.34
C THR A 195 4.69 8.28 4.67
N SER A 196 3.90 8.77 5.64
CA SER A 196 3.67 8.11 6.93
C SER A 196 2.90 6.79 6.77
N ASP A 197 1.98 6.68 5.81
CA ASP A 197 1.25 5.45 5.50
C ASP A 197 2.18 4.38 4.93
N ILE A 198 3.00 4.79 3.96
CA ILE A 198 3.95 3.91 3.28
C ILE A 198 4.96 3.37 4.28
N LEU A 199 5.48 4.24 5.15
CA LEU A 199 6.45 3.82 6.15
C LEU A 199 5.84 2.92 7.23
N ALA A 200 4.59 3.18 7.66
CA ALA A 200 3.86 2.29 8.57
C ALA A 200 3.68 0.88 7.99
N ALA A 201 3.34 0.80 6.71
CA ALA A 201 3.24 -0.48 6.00
C ALA A 201 4.59 -1.21 5.93
N ILE A 202 5.69 -0.50 5.62
CA ILE A 202 7.05 -1.06 5.61
C ILE A 202 7.41 -1.63 6.98
N HIS A 203 7.14 -0.89 8.06
CA HIS A 203 7.42 -1.32 9.44
C HIS A 203 6.58 -2.56 9.82
N ALA A 204 5.36 -2.68 9.30
CA ALA A 204 4.50 -3.83 9.53
C ALA A 204 4.81 -5.03 8.63
N GLY A 205 5.66 -4.89 7.62
CA GLY A 205 5.90 -5.92 6.60
C GLY A 205 4.70 -6.13 5.67
N VAL A 206 3.90 -5.09 5.46
CA VAL A 206 2.75 -5.04 4.56
C VAL A 206 3.16 -4.40 3.24
N ARG A 207 2.70 -4.94 2.12
CA ARG A 207 2.85 -4.29 0.81
C ARG A 207 2.11 -2.98 0.79
N ASN A 208 2.62 -2.00 0.06
CA ASN A 208 2.05 -0.67 0.10
C ASN A 208 1.80 -0.06 -1.27
N ILE A 209 0.78 0.78 -1.33
CA ILE A 209 0.37 1.52 -2.53
C ILE A 209 0.19 2.98 -2.16
N LEU A 210 0.94 3.86 -2.80
CA LEU A 210 0.72 5.30 -2.72
C LEU A 210 -0.31 5.71 -3.77
N VAL A 211 -1.37 6.39 -3.34
CA VAL A 211 -2.33 7.01 -4.27
C VAL A 211 -1.98 8.46 -4.57
N ARG A 212 -2.42 8.95 -5.73
CA ARG A 212 -2.18 10.33 -6.19
C ARG A 212 -3.27 11.32 -5.75
N THR A 213 -4.25 10.84 -5.01
CA THR A 213 -5.22 11.67 -4.29
C THR A 213 -4.60 12.22 -3.00
N GLY A 214 -5.23 13.16 -2.34
CA GLY A 214 -4.73 13.75 -1.10
C GLY A 214 -3.33 14.37 -1.24
N TYR A 215 -2.43 14.04 -0.32
CA TYR A 215 -1.04 14.53 -0.33
C TYR A 215 -0.20 13.95 -1.48
N ALA A 216 -0.57 12.80 -2.01
CA ALA A 216 0.15 12.15 -3.12
C ALA A 216 1.64 11.89 -2.84
N GLY A 217 2.01 11.67 -1.57
CA GLY A 217 3.39 11.51 -1.10
C GLY A 217 4.19 12.81 -1.05
N ARG A 218 3.51 13.96 -1.04
CA ARG A 218 4.14 15.30 -1.00
C ARG A 218 4.10 15.94 0.39
N ASP A 219 3.77 15.18 1.41
CA ASP A 219 3.77 15.59 2.81
C ASP A 219 5.17 15.97 3.31
N GLY A 220 6.23 15.44 2.71
CA GLY A 220 7.62 15.79 3.03
C GLY A 220 8.10 15.28 4.40
N GLU A 221 7.32 14.41 5.06
CA GLU A 221 7.65 13.93 6.39
C GLU A 221 8.74 12.86 6.40
N TYR A 222 8.66 11.90 5.46
CA TYR A 222 9.57 10.74 5.44
C TYR A 222 10.08 10.44 4.04
N SER A 223 11.30 9.88 3.98
CA SER A 223 11.87 9.37 2.73
C SER A 223 11.60 7.87 2.61
N CYS A 224 10.66 7.47 1.78
CA CYS A 224 10.36 6.07 1.52
C CYS A 224 9.93 5.86 0.06
N VAL A 225 10.04 4.62 -0.41
CA VAL A 225 9.66 4.25 -1.78
C VAL A 225 8.48 3.29 -1.71
N PRO A 226 7.34 3.63 -2.31
CA PRO A 226 6.19 2.74 -2.34
C PRO A 226 6.42 1.56 -3.30
N ASP A 227 5.85 0.39 -2.97
CA ASP A 227 5.87 -0.80 -3.83
C ASP A 227 5.10 -0.56 -5.14
N TYR A 228 4.00 0.17 -5.05
CA TYR A 228 3.18 0.54 -6.20
C TYR A 228 2.63 1.97 -6.05
N VAL A 229 2.39 2.62 -7.19
CA VAL A 229 1.75 3.94 -7.24
C VAL A 229 0.51 3.86 -8.12
N ALA A 230 -0.64 4.21 -7.57
CA ALA A 230 -1.93 4.24 -8.25
C ALA A 230 -2.45 5.67 -8.40
N ALA A 231 -3.31 5.92 -9.39
CA ALA A 231 -3.92 7.24 -9.54
C ALA A 231 -4.93 7.54 -8.42
N ASN A 232 -5.65 6.51 -7.98
CA ASN A 232 -6.72 6.58 -6.97
C ASN A 232 -6.96 5.20 -6.35
N LEU A 233 -7.91 5.11 -5.40
CA LEU A 233 -8.26 3.85 -4.75
C LEU A 233 -8.80 2.80 -5.73
N GLY A 234 -9.51 3.21 -6.79
CA GLY A 234 -10.00 2.28 -7.82
C GLY A 234 -8.87 1.52 -8.49
N ASP A 235 -7.84 2.23 -8.96
CA ASP A 235 -6.66 1.64 -9.59
C ASP A 235 -5.86 0.78 -8.59
N ALA A 236 -5.77 1.21 -7.32
CA ALA A 236 -5.11 0.44 -6.27
C ALA A 236 -5.82 -0.91 -6.05
N VAL A 237 -7.15 -0.90 -5.94
CA VAL A 237 -7.94 -2.13 -5.76
C VAL A 237 -7.88 -3.03 -7.00
N ASP A 238 -7.88 -2.48 -8.19
CA ASP A 238 -7.73 -3.25 -9.43
C ASP A 238 -6.37 -3.97 -9.47
N TRP A 239 -5.32 -3.30 -9.01
CA TRP A 239 -4.00 -3.92 -8.85
C TRP A 239 -4.01 -5.04 -7.81
N VAL A 240 -4.56 -4.81 -6.63
CA VAL A 240 -4.61 -5.79 -5.53
C VAL A 240 -5.41 -7.03 -5.93
N VAL A 241 -6.59 -6.84 -6.51
CA VAL A 241 -7.52 -7.95 -6.81
C VAL A 241 -7.06 -8.80 -8.00
N MET A 242 -6.50 -8.19 -9.04
CA MET A 242 -6.19 -8.88 -10.28
C MET A 242 -4.77 -8.64 -10.81
N GLY A 243 -4.27 -7.41 -10.70
CA GLY A 243 -3.07 -7.00 -11.39
C GLY A 243 -1.80 -7.67 -10.87
N HIS A 244 -1.66 -7.78 -9.56
CA HIS A 244 -0.48 -8.38 -8.91
C HIS A 244 -0.36 -9.88 -9.26
N GLN A 245 -1.42 -10.66 -9.07
CA GLN A 245 -1.41 -12.09 -9.38
C GLN A 245 -1.20 -12.36 -10.88
N ALA A 246 -1.88 -11.61 -11.75
CA ALA A 246 -1.70 -11.75 -13.19
C ALA A 246 -0.27 -11.41 -13.63
N SER A 247 0.37 -10.42 -13.01
CA SER A 247 1.75 -10.06 -13.27
C SER A 247 2.72 -11.11 -12.73
N ALA A 248 2.48 -11.62 -11.52
CA ALA A 248 3.26 -12.69 -10.92
C ALA A 248 3.24 -13.97 -11.76
N ALA A 249 2.06 -14.38 -12.26
CA ALA A 249 1.92 -15.53 -13.13
C ALA A 249 2.72 -15.40 -14.44
N LYS A 250 2.81 -14.18 -15.00
CA LYS A 250 3.63 -13.92 -16.20
C LYS A 250 5.13 -14.02 -15.94
N VAL A 251 5.57 -13.77 -14.73
CA VAL A 251 6.98 -13.80 -14.33
C VAL A 251 7.44 -15.20 -13.93
N GLU A 252 6.53 -16.02 -13.40
CA GLU A 252 6.81 -17.36 -12.87
C GLU A 252 7.75 -18.21 -13.76
N PRO A 253 7.56 -18.30 -15.09
CA PRO A 253 8.44 -19.10 -15.97
C PRO A 253 9.89 -18.62 -16.03
N TYR A 254 10.15 -17.39 -15.60
CA TYR A 254 11.45 -16.74 -15.68
C TYR A 254 12.17 -16.64 -14.34
N LEU A 255 11.49 -16.96 -13.24
CA LEU A 255 12.05 -16.81 -11.88
C LEU A 255 13.31 -17.62 -11.68
N ALA A 256 13.37 -18.85 -12.16
CA ALA A 256 14.56 -19.69 -12.04
C ALA A 256 15.80 -19.06 -12.71
N LYS A 257 15.60 -18.37 -13.85
CA LYS A 257 16.69 -17.64 -14.52
C LYS A 257 17.11 -16.41 -13.71
N ALA A 258 16.15 -15.65 -13.20
CA ALA A 258 16.44 -14.50 -12.35
C ALA A 258 17.15 -14.93 -11.05
N ALA A 259 16.73 -16.04 -10.43
CA ALA A 259 17.31 -16.61 -9.23
C ALA A 259 18.79 -17.00 -9.40
N ASN A 260 19.15 -17.50 -10.57
CA ASN A 260 20.53 -17.90 -10.90
C ASN A 260 21.37 -16.75 -11.49
N SER A 261 20.84 -15.53 -11.47
CA SER A 261 21.49 -14.34 -12.01
C SER A 261 22.13 -13.53 -10.90
N ARG A 262 23.36 -13.02 -11.15
CA ARG A 262 23.98 -12.01 -10.30
C ARG A 262 23.46 -10.62 -10.60
N LEU A 263 23.20 -10.34 -11.89
CA LEU A 263 22.68 -9.05 -12.37
C LEU A 263 21.51 -9.25 -13.31
N VAL A 264 20.36 -8.73 -12.89
CA VAL A 264 19.13 -8.69 -13.69
C VAL A 264 18.84 -7.25 -14.08
N LEU A 265 18.53 -7.00 -15.34
CA LEU A 265 18.11 -5.69 -15.83
C LEU A 265 16.62 -5.68 -16.13
N ILE A 266 15.93 -4.61 -15.76
CA ILE A 266 14.53 -4.39 -16.10
C ILE A 266 14.41 -3.05 -16.83
N GLY A 267 14.13 -3.09 -18.13
CA GLY A 267 13.95 -1.91 -18.97
C GLY A 267 12.55 -1.81 -19.56
N GLY A 268 12.25 -0.67 -20.15
CA GLY A 268 10.97 -0.38 -20.78
C GLY A 268 10.61 1.11 -20.69
N LEU A 269 9.57 1.52 -21.39
CA LEU A 269 9.15 2.92 -21.42
C LEU A 269 8.75 3.44 -20.01
N ALA A 270 8.77 4.74 -19.83
CA ALA A 270 8.23 5.35 -18.61
C ALA A 270 6.79 4.87 -18.36
N ARG A 271 6.45 4.58 -17.09
CA ARG A 271 5.13 4.09 -16.66
C ARG A 271 4.69 2.73 -17.23
N SER A 272 5.63 1.92 -17.72
CA SER A 272 5.32 0.56 -18.19
C SER A 272 5.18 -0.50 -17.07
N GLY A 273 5.48 -0.16 -15.81
CA GLY A 273 5.39 -1.08 -14.67
C GLY A 273 6.70 -1.78 -14.29
N LYS A 274 7.87 -1.20 -14.63
CA LYS A 274 9.19 -1.76 -14.30
C LYS A 274 9.40 -1.97 -12.80
N SER A 275 9.09 -0.97 -12.00
CA SER A 275 9.26 -1.02 -10.54
C SER A 275 8.32 -2.06 -9.93
N SER A 276 7.06 -2.16 -10.41
CA SER A 276 6.12 -3.21 -9.98
C SER A 276 6.62 -4.62 -10.33
N LEU A 277 7.23 -4.78 -11.52
CA LEU A 277 7.86 -6.06 -11.91
C LEU A 277 9.06 -6.39 -11.02
N SER A 278 9.92 -5.41 -10.77
CA SER A 278 11.06 -5.53 -9.86
C SER A 278 10.61 -6.00 -8.48
N GLN A 279 9.54 -5.42 -7.95
CA GLN A 279 8.96 -5.79 -6.66
C GLN A 279 8.43 -7.23 -6.66
N ILE A 280 7.65 -7.62 -7.67
CA ILE A 280 7.12 -8.99 -7.79
C ILE A 280 8.27 -10.02 -7.84
N ILE A 281 9.32 -9.76 -8.63
CA ILE A 281 10.49 -10.65 -8.70
C ILE A 281 11.17 -10.73 -7.33
N THR A 282 11.35 -9.59 -6.66
CA THR A 282 11.95 -9.53 -5.33
C THR A 282 11.16 -10.35 -4.32
N GLU A 283 9.85 -10.16 -4.23
CA GLU A 283 8.96 -10.91 -3.33
C GLU A 283 9.08 -12.42 -3.55
N LYS A 284 9.04 -12.86 -4.82
CA LYS A 284 9.13 -14.27 -5.17
C LYS A 284 10.50 -14.87 -4.82
N LEU A 285 11.59 -14.20 -5.13
CA LEU A 285 12.93 -14.67 -4.81
C LEU A 285 13.19 -14.68 -3.30
N VAL A 286 12.77 -13.66 -2.59
CA VAL A 286 12.88 -13.60 -1.11
C VAL A 286 12.04 -14.71 -0.46
N SER A 287 10.86 -15.02 -0.99
CA SER A 287 10.05 -16.16 -0.49
C SER A 287 10.71 -17.53 -0.70
N GLN A 288 11.65 -17.62 -1.66
CA GLN A 288 12.49 -18.79 -1.92
C GLN A 288 13.79 -18.79 -1.12
N GLY A 289 13.98 -17.82 -0.21
CA GLY A 289 15.17 -17.71 0.65
C GLY A 289 16.34 -16.97 0.04
N GLN A 290 16.16 -16.30 -1.10
CA GLN A 290 17.22 -15.51 -1.74
C GLN A 290 17.26 -14.08 -1.23
N SER A 291 18.46 -13.49 -1.18
CA SER A 291 18.65 -12.07 -0.91
C SER A 291 18.69 -11.29 -2.22
N VAL A 292 17.87 -10.25 -2.30
CA VAL A 292 17.73 -9.40 -3.50
C VAL A 292 18.04 -7.95 -3.16
N LYS A 293 18.76 -7.26 -4.01
CA LYS A 293 19.03 -5.82 -3.92
C LYS A 293 18.54 -5.13 -5.18
N VAL A 294 17.70 -4.14 -5.02
CA VAL A 294 17.11 -3.39 -6.14
C VAL A 294 17.71 -1.99 -6.20
N PHE A 295 18.12 -1.58 -7.40
CA PHE A 295 18.60 -0.25 -7.70
C PHE A 295 17.78 0.36 -8.83
N SER A 296 17.20 1.52 -8.59
CA SER A 296 16.62 2.32 -9.66
C SER A 296 17.73 3.09 -10.38
N LEU A 297 17.67 3.17 -11.70
CA LEU A 297 18.58 4.04 -12.48
C LEU A 297 18.41 5.51 -12.12
N ASP A 298 17.30 5.92 -11.53
CA ASP A 298 17.12 7.29 -11.03
C ASP A 298 18.19 7.68 -10.00
N ASN A 299 18.82 6.71 -9.32
CA ASN A 299 19.95 6.95 -8.43
C ASN A 299 21.24 7.42 -9.15
N TRP A 300 21.26 7.36 -10.49
CA TRP A 300 22.35 7.85 -11.34
C TRP A 300 21.86 8.91 -12.33
N LEU A 301 20.76 9.61 -12.02
CA LEU A 301 20.33 10.75 -12.79
C LEU A 301 21.32 11.89 -12.64
N ILE A 302 21.73 12.51 -13.73
CA ILE A 302 22.54 13.72 -13.71
C ILE A 302 21.66 14.88 -13.19
N PRO A 303 22.13 15.73 -12.27
CA PRO A 303 21.36 16.85 -11.75
C PRO A 303 20.82 17.74 -12.87
N GLN A 304 19.60 18.23 -12.72
CA GLN A 304 18.90 18.97 -13.80
C GLN A 304 19.69 20.20 -14.28
N GLU A 305 20.37 20.86 -13.36
CA GLU A 305 21.18 22.07 -13.62
C GLU A 305 22.36 21.82 -14.57
N THR A 306 22.84 20.58 -14.65
CA THR A 306 23.99 20.17 -15.47
C THR A 306 23.58 19.51 -16.79
N ARG A 307 22.27 19.32 -17.03
CA ARG A 307 21.75 18.72 -18.26
C ARG A 307 21.70 19.74 -19.39
N LEU A 308 22.04 19.30 -20.59
CA LEU A 308 21.89 20.14 -21.78
C LEU A 308 20.44 20.07 -22.30
N PRO A 309 19.92 21.15 -22.93
CA PRO A 309 18.55 21.21 -23.44
C PRO A 309 18.21 20.10 -24.45
N ASN A 310 19.19 19.58 -25.16
CA ASN A 310 19.04 18.55 -26.19
C ASN A 310 19.47 17.16 -25.73
N ASP A 311 19.74 16.95 -24.43
CA ASP A 311 20.11 15.63 -23.91
C ASP A 311 18.99 14.62 -24.16
N GLY A 312 19.32 13.53 -24.81
CA GLY A 312 18.47 12.36 -24.97
C GLY A 312 18.27 11.64 -23.63
N VAL A 313 17.52 10.52 -23.67
CA VAL A 313 17.21 9.79 -22.45
C VAL A 313 18.47 9.21 -21.78
N LEU A 314 19.43 8.73 -22.57
CA LEU A 314 20.67 8.13 -22.05
C LEU A 314 21.60 9.16 -21.42
N GLU A 315 21.69 10.32 -21.99
CA GLU A 315 22.55 11.43 -21.56
C GLU A 315 22.12 12.03 -20.22
N ARG A 316 20.90 11.77 -19.80
CA ARG A 316 20.37 12.20 -18.49
C ARG A 316 20.84 11.33 -17.33
N PHE A 317 21.53 10.22 -17.63
CA PHE A 317 22.01 9.27 -16.63
C PHE A 317 23.54 9.11 -16.72
N ASP A 318 24.20 9.01 -15.57
CA ASP A 318 25.61 8.62 -15.53
C ASP A 318 25.77 7.12 -15.82
N MET A 319 25.58 6.77 -17.09
CA MET A 319 25.70 5.38 -17.56
C MET A 319 27.12 4.83 -17.41
N LYS A 320 28.15 5.69 -17.25
CA LYS A 320 29.51 5.24 -16.97
C LYS A 320 29.60 4.67 -15.57
N ALA A 321 29.08 5.39 -14.59
CA ALA A 321 29.03 4.93 -13.20
C ALA A 321 28.19 3.66 -13.05
N VAL A 322 27.04 3.54 -13.75
CA VAL A 322 26.21 2.31 -13.75
C VAL A 322 27.00 1.10 -14.29
N VAL A 323 27.69 1.26 -15.41
CA VAL A 323 28.49 0.18 -16.01
C VAL A 323 29.68 -0.19 -15.11
N GLU A 324 30.34 0.77 -14.47
CA GLU A 324 31.43 0.52 -13.54
C GLU A 324 30.95 -0.22 -12.29
N PHE A 325 29.86 0.22 -11.68
CA PHE A 325 29.20 -0.49 -10.58
C PHE A 325 28.88 -1.94 -10.97
N SER A 326 28.30 -2.15 -12.15
CA SER A 326 27.94 -3.49 -12.65
C SER A 326 29.17 -4.36 -12.89
N ARG A 327 30.29 -3.80 -13.34
CA ARG A 327 31.58 -4.53 -13.46
C ARG A 327 32.11 -4.92 -12.09
N MET A 328 32.14 -3.99 -11.13
CA MET A 328 32.55 -4.28 -9.76
C MET A 328 31.70 -5.39 -9.16
N LEU A 329 30.40 -5.33 -9.33
CA LEU A 329 29.45 -6.36 -8.89
C LEU A 329 29.80 -7.75 -9.44
N LYS A 330 30.18 -7.85 -10.72
CA LYS A 330 30.52 -9.12 -11.38
C LYS A 330 31.90 -9.64 -11.03
N SER A 331 32.85 -8.76 -10.71
CA SER A 331 34.23 -9.13 -10.41
C SER A 331 34.48 -9.40 -8.93
N THR A 332 33.69 -8.78 -8.03
CA THR A 332 33.89 -8.85 -6.59
C THR A 332 33.39 -10.19 -6.04
N ARG A 333 34.28 -10.91 -5.33
CA ARG A 333 33.94 -12.15 -4.60
C ARG A 333 33.68 -11.93 -3.11
N GLN A 334 33.86 -10.72 -2.63
CA GLN A 334 33.66 -10.30 -1.24
C GLN A 334 32.44 -9.36 -1.13
N LEU A 335 32.16 -8.92 0.08
CA LEU A 335 31.13 -7.91 0.35
C LEU A 335 31.44 -6.63 -0.44
N LEU A 336 30.50 -6.19 -1.27
CA LEU A 336 30.53 -4.90 -1.96
C LEU A 336 29.65 -3.91 -1.21
N THR A 337 30.24 -2.84 -0.73
CA THR A 337 29.50 -1.73 -0.11
C THR A 337 29.34 -0.60 -1.11
N HIS A 338 28.09 -0.21 -1.39
CA HIS A 338 27.77 0.87 -2.34
C HIS A 338 26.92 1.95 -1.64
N LYS A 339 27.30 3.21 -1.85
CA LYS A 339 26.52 4.36 -1.37
C LYS A 339 25.56 4.81 -2.44
N VAL A 340 24.29 4.88 -2.10
CA VAL A 340 23.21 5.34 -2.97
C VAL A 340 22.69 6.65 -2.41
N PHE A 341 22.65 7.68 -3.25
CA PHE A 341 21.98 8.93 -2.94
C PHE A 341 20.60 8.91 -3.62
N PRO A 342 19.52 8.78 -2.86
CA PRO A 342 18.17 8.80 -3.46
C PRO A 342 17.94 10.11 -4.21
N TYR A 343 17.42 10.01 -5.44
CA TYR A 343 17.03 11.16 -6.22
C TYR A 343 15.58 11.51 -5.95
N ASP A 344 15.35 12.68 -5.39
CA ASP A 344 14.01 13.22 -5.20
C ASP A 344 13.52 13.86 -6.50
N ARG A 345 12.45 13.32 -7.06
CA ARG A 345 11.84 13.79 -8.31
C ARG A 345 11.11 15.12 -8.16
N PHE A 346 10.72 15.52 -6.95
CA PHE A 346 10.03 16.77 -6.68
C PHE A 346 11.01 17.94 -6.58
N THR A 347 12.02 17.80 -5.73
CA THR A 347 13.09 18.80 -5.61
C THR A 347 14.06 18.74 -6.78
N LYS A 348 14.00 17.66 -7.60
CA LYS A 348 14.86 17.37 -8.75
C LYS A 348 16.36 17.34 -8.39
N SER A 349 16.64 16.97 -7.14
CA SER A 349 17.98 16.93 -6.54
C SER A 349 18.20 15.58 -5.82
N TYR A 350 19.44 15.32 -5.46
CA TYR A 350 19.78 14.21 -4.59
C TYR A 350 19.56 14.56 -3.12
N THR A 351 19.19 13.57 -2.32
CA THR A 351 19.16 13.75 -0.86
C THR A 351 20.58 13.88 -0.32
N ASP A 352 20.75 14.69 0.72
CA ASP A 352 22.07 14.91 1.37
C ASP A 352 22.58 13.65 2.10
N GLN A 353 21.68 12.72 2.42
CA GLN A 353 22.02 11.48 3.12
C GLN A 353 22.13 10.30 2.14
N ALA A 354 23.30 9.68 2.15
CA ALA A 354 23.55 8.46 1.39
C ALA A 354 23.06 7.23 2.15
N ASN A 355 22.29 6.40 1.48
CA ASN A 355 21.99 5.06 1.96
C ASN A 355 23.13 4.11 1.62
N THR A 356 23.64 3.38 2.59
CA THR A 356 24.68 2.38 2.39
C THR A 356 24.04 1.01 2.13
N VAL A 357 24.27 0.45 0.95
CA VAL A 357 23.78 -0.88 0.59
C VAL A 357 24.95 -1.86 0.58
N ASN A 358 24.83 -2.90 1.39
CA ASN A 358 25.77 -4.02 1.43
C ASN A 358 25.27 -5.14 0.52
N ILE A 359 26.11 -5.57 -0.41
CA ILE A 359 25.79 -6.55 -1.44
C ILE A 359 26.72 -7.75 -1.26
N ASN A 360 26.17 -8.88 -0.86
CA ASN A 360 26.91 -10.13 -0.72
C ASN A 360 27.12 -10.81 -2.07
N ARG A 361 28.03 -11.80 -2.11
CA ARG A 361 28.32 -12.54 -3.32
C ARG A 361 27.11 -13.23 -3.94
N ASP A 362 26.24 -13.75 -3.10
CA ASP A 362 25.08 -14.56 -3.52
C ASP A 362 23.79 -13.76 -3.66
N ASP A 363 23.86 -12.42 -3.46
CA ASP A 363 22.70 -11.55 -3.67
C ASP A 363 22.38 -11.46 -5.17
N VAL A 364 21.11 -11.52 -5.52
CA VAL A 364 20.61 -11.11 -6.84
C VAL A 364 20.50 -9.59 -6.85
N VAL A 365 21.12 -8.95 -7.83
CA VAL A 365 21.00 -7.49 -7.99
C VAL A 365 20.12 -7.19 -9.19
N ILE A 366 19.08 -6.41 -8.96
CA ILE A 366 18.17 -5.90 -9.99
C ILE A 366 18.49 -4.43 -10.23
N ILE A 367 18.73 -4.04 -11.47
CA ILE A 367 18.79 -2.63 -11.89
C ILE A 367 17.60 -2.38 -12.80
N GLU A 368 16.73 -1.46 -12.38
CA GLU A 368 15.53 -1.11 -13.15
C GLU A 368 15.55 0.36 -13.61
N GLY A 369 15.01 0.62 -14.78
CA GLY A 369 14.86 1.99 -15.29
C GLY A 369 14.60 2.06 -16.78
N THR A 370 14.16 3.22 -17.25
CA THR A 370 13.84 3.41 -18.67
C THR A 370 15.02 3.06 -19.60
N PRO A 371 16.26 3.52 -19.34
CA PRO A 371 17.40 3.23 -20.23
C PRO A 371 18.16 1.95 -19.85
N ALA A 372 17.69 1.12 -18.93
CA ALA A 372 18.44 -0.05 -18.45
C ALA A 372 18.91 -0.99 -19.58
N LEU A 373 18.12 -1.14 -20.63
CA LEU A 373 18.41 -1.99 -21.78
C LEU A 373 18.95 -1.23 -23.00
N CYS A 374 19.20 0.07 -22.90
CA CYS A 374 19.66 0.89 -24.01
C CYS A 374 21.18 1.01 -24.12
N ASN A 375 21.93 0.58 -23.05
CA ASN A 375 23.39 0.65 -23.06
C ASN A 375 24.00 -0.74 -23.36
N PRO A 376 24.69 -0.92 -24.50
CA PRO A 376 25.23 -2.22 -24.89
C PRO A 376 26.24 -2.80 -23.88
N LYS A 377 27.05 -1.95 -23.23
CA LYS A 377 28.04 -2.39 -22.24
C LYS A 377 27.36 -2.92 -20.95
N LEU A 378 26.25 -2.31 -20.56
CA LEU A 378 25.47 -2.76 -19.44
C LEU A 378 24.75 -4.08 -19.75
N LEU A 379 24.16 -4.19 -20.95
CA LEU A 379 23.52 -5.43 -21.42
C LEU A 379 24.49 -6.61 -21.45
N MET A 380 25.75 -6.41 -21.87
CA MET A 380 26.77 -7.47 -21.87
C MET A 380 27.16 -7.97 -20.47
N LEU A 381 26.92 -7.19 -19.44
CA LEU A 381 27.19 -7.55 -18.04
C LEU A 381 26.03 -8.27 -17.39
N ALA A 382 24.81 -8.11 -17.91
CA ALA A 382 23.62 -8.74 -17.38
C ALA A 382 23.61 -10.25 -17.62
N ASP A 383 23.15 -11.01 -16.62
CA ASP A 383 22.89 -12.44 -16.76
C ASP A 383 21.50 -12.68 -17.35
N PHE A 384 20.56 -11.81 -16.99
CA PHE A 384 19.19 -11.87 -17.48
C PHE A 384 18.57 -10.46 -17.59
N SER A 385 17.61 -10.31 -18.48
CA SER A 385 16.92 -9.02 -18.64
C SER A 385 15.45 -9.20 -18.98
N PHE A 386 14.65 -8.26 -18.48
CA PHE A 386 13.22 -8.12 -18.79
C PHE A 386 12.99 -6.82 -19.55
N PHE A 387 12.24 -6.91 -20.64
CA PHE A 387 11.72 -5.74 -21.32
C PHE A 387 10.21 -5.61 -21.06
N MET A 388 9.83 -4.52 -20.37
CA MET A 388 8.44 -4.25 -20.04
C MET A 388 7.71 -3.56 -21.19
N VAL A 389 6.68 -4.23 -21.69
CA VAL A 389 5.73 -3.68 -22.65
C VAL A 389 4.41 -3.40 -21.93
N CYS A 390 3.87 -2.22 -22.13
CA CYS A 390 2.56 -1.84 -21.64
C CYS A 390 1.75 -1.28 -22.80
N ASP A 391 0.45 -1.52 -22.80
CA ASP A 391 -0.46 -0.90 -23.76
C ASP A 391 -0.31 0.63 -23.72
N GLU A 392 -0.21 1.24 -24.90
CA GLU A 392 0.09 2.67 -25.02
C GLU A 392 -1.04 3.55 -24.47
N SER A 393 -2.29 3.09 -24.55
CA SER A 393 -3.44 3.79 -23.98
C SER A 393 -3.38 3.81 -22.45
N ILE A 394 -3.07 2.68 -21.83
CA ILE A 394 -2.88 2.55 -20.38
C ILE A 394 -1.67 3.39 -19.93
N ARG A 395 -0.58 3.32 -20.67
CA ARG A 395 0.65 4.07 -20.38
C ARG A 395 0.42 5.59 -20.44
N LYS A 396 -0.32 6.09 -21.45
CA LYS A 396 -0.68 7.49 -21.59
C LYS A 396 -1.53 7.99 -20.43
N VAL A 397 -2.52 7.23 -20.00
CA VAL A 397 -3.34 7.59 -18.82
C VAL A 397 -2.45 7.73 -17.58
N ARG A 398 -1.54 6.77 -17.35
CA ARG A 398 -0.60 6.82 -16.22
C ARG A 398 0.37 8.01 -16.30
N LEU A 399 0.81 8.41 -17.50
CA LEU A 399 1.62 9.61 -17.70
C LEU A 399 0.84 10.87 -17.44
N TRP A 400 -0.42 10.94 -17.93
CA TRP A 400 -1.27 12.12 -17.75
C TRP A 400 -1.59 12.39 -16.28
N ASN A 401 -1.75 11.33 -15.48
CA ASN A 401 -2.02 11.46 -14.05
C ASN A 401 -0.79 11.89 -13.22
N ASP A 402 0.39 12.00 -13.84
CA ASP A 402 1.64 12.46 -13.18
C ASP A 402 1.91 13.97 -13.34
N TYR A 403 1.17 14.65 -14.20
CA TYR A 403 1.28 16.07 -14.48
C TYR A 403 0.01 16.83 -14.11
#